data_7e146e76da6afe99a1a312966b19f988
#
_entry.id   7e146e76da6afe99a1a312966b19f988
#
_cell.length_a   1.000
_cell.length_b   1.000
_cell.length_c   1.000
_cell.angle_alpha   90.00
_cell.angle_beta   90.00
_cell.angle_gamma   90.00
#
_symmetry.space_group_name_H-M   'P 1'
#
loop_
_entity.id
_entity.type
_entity.pdbx_description
1 polymer ?
#
loop_
_entity_poly.entity_id
_entity_poly.type
_entity_poly.pdbx_seq_one_letter_code
_entity_poly.pdbx_strand_id
1 'polypeptide(L)'
;MIKISLGEAKKLLSYWSRGTFPTVAESVKYHFMRHGKEVSSSNVWQYLRKAEAFDKNLRGAKVYILENETSRYVKKGYYVIKDQAGKILSFGVERK
;
A
#
# COMPACT_ATOMS: atom_id res chain seq x y z
N MET A 1 -9.71 14.94 13.25
CA MET A 1 -8.79 15.18 12.13
C MET A 1 -7.38 14.76 12.52
N ILE A 2 -6.75 13.93 11.74
CA ILE A 2 -5.37 13.52 11.99
C ILE A 2 -4.44 14.61 11.45
N LYS A 3 -3.54 15.05 12.31
CA LYS A 3 -2.50 15.98 11.90
C LYS A 3 -1.30 15.19 11.40
N ILE A 4 -0.83 15.54 10.22
CA ILE A 4 0.35 14.93 9.64
C ILE A 4 1.25 16.04 9.12
N SER A 5 2.56 15.92 9.37
CA SER A 5 3.50 16.92 8.87
C SER A 5 3.69 16.75 7.36
N LEU A 6 4.08 17.83 6.69
CA LEU A 6 4.38 17.74 5.25
C LEU A 6 5.50 16.75 4.98
N GLY A 7 6.50 16.70 5.83
CA GLY A 7 7.61 15.75 5.68
C GLY A 7 7.14 14.31 5.78
N GLU A 8 6.27 14.01 6.75
CA GLU A 8 5.72 12.66 6.88
C GLU A 8 4.84 12.31 5.68
N ALA A 9 4.01 13.26 5.22
CA ALA A 9 3.16 13.04 4.06
C ALA A 9 4.00 12.68 2.82
N LYS A 10 5.04 13.43 2.57
CA LYS A 10 5.94 13.17 1.44
C LYS A 10 6.63 11.81 1.57
N LYS A 11 7.06 11.47 2.78
CA LYS A 11 7.71 10.18 3.05
C LYS A 11 6.76 9.02 2.76
N LEU A 12 5.53 9.09 3.27
CA LEU A 12 4.54 8.03 3.06
C LEU A 12 4.21 7.86 1.58
N LEU A 13 4.03 8.96 0.86
CA LEU A 13 3.74 8.91 -0.57
C LEU A 13 4.92 8.37 -1.38
N SER A 14 6.15 8.56 -0.89
CA SER A 14 7.35 8.10 -1.61
C SER A 14 7.47 6.58 -1.66
N TYR A 15 6.75 5.84 -0.81
CA TYR A 15 6.75 4.37 -0.84
C TYR A 15 5.81 3.81 -1.90
N TRP A 16 4.98 4.65 -2.52
CA TRP A 16 3.95 4.21 -3.46
C TRP A 16 4.33 4.48 -4.90
N SER A 17 3.88 3.58 -5.78
CA SER A 17 3.98 3.74 -7.22
C SER A 17 2.69 4.35 -7.75
N ARG A 18 2.77 5.14 -8.82
CA ARG A 18 1.56 5.60 -9.49
C ARG A 18 0.88 4.49 -10.30
N GLY A 19 1.58 3.40 -10.59
CA GLY A 19 1.05 2.34 -11.43
C GLY A 19 0.62 2.88 -12.79
N THR A 20 -0.64 2.62 -13.16
CA THR A 20 -1.21 3.13 -14.40
C THR A 20 -1.95 4.46 -14.23
N PHE A 21 -1.94 5.02 -13.02
CA PHE A 21 -2.58 6.31 -12.75
C PHE A 21 -1.66 7.46 -13.17
N PRO A 22 -2.23 8.65 -13.45
CA PRO A 22 -1.40 9.81 -13.81
C PRO A 22 -0.44 10.25 -12.71
N THR A 23 -0.83 10.10 -11.43
CA THR A 23 -0.01 10.52 -10.30
C THR A 23 -0.07 9.50 -9.18
N VAL A 24 0.92 9.56 -8.27
CA VAL A 24 0.92 8.74 -7.05
C VAL A 24 -0.30 9.05 -6.19
N ALA A 25 -0.66 10.33 -6.08
CA ALA A 25 -1.81 10.74 -5.27
C ALA A 25 -3.10 10.08 -5.76
N GLU A 26 -3.30 10.00 -7.06
CA GLU A 26 -4.49 9.35 -7.61
C GLU A 26 -4.50 7.85 -7.36
N SER A 27 -3.35 7.21 -7.49
CA SER A 27 -3.21 5.79 -7.18
C SER A 27 -3.57 5.52 -5.71
N VAL A 28 -3.00 6.30 -4.80
CA VAL A 28 -3.24 6.18 -3.36
C VAL A 28 -4.71 6.40 -3.04
N LYS A 29 -5.31 7.44 -3.61
CA LYS A 29 -6.73 7.74 -3.38
C LYS A 29 -7.62 6.59 -3.82
N TYR A 30 -7.35 6.04 -5.01
CA TYR A 30 -8.12 4.91 -5.53
C TYR A 30 -8.06 3.71 -4.59
N HIS A 31 -6.86 3.33 -4.16
CA HIS A 31 -6.68 2.16 -3.32
C HIS A 31 -7.21 2.38 -1.90
N PHE A 32 -7.11 3.59 -1.38
CA PHE A 32 -7.72 3.91 -0.09
C PHE A 32 -9.24 3.79 -0.16
N MET A 33 -9.86 4.35 -1.19
CA MET A 33 -11.31 4.27 -1.32
C MET A 33 -11.80 2.83 -1.47
N ARG A 34 -10.99 1.99 -2.09
CA ARG A 34 -11.33 0.60 -2.34
C ARG A 34 -11.04 -0.31 -1.15
N HIS A 35 -9.95 -0.08 -0.44
CA HIS A 35 -9.43 -0.99 0.59
C HIS A 35 -9.34 -0.40 1.99
N GLY A 36 -9.56 0.89 2.16
CA GLY A 36 -9.35 1.55 3.46
C GLY A 36 -10.19 0.94 4.57
N LYS A 37 -11.47 0.68 4.30
CA LYS A 37 -12.36 0.10 5.32
C LYS A 37 -11.96 -1.31 5.70
N GLU A 38 -11.52 -2.12 4.74
CA GLU A 38 -11.15 -3.51 5.03
C GLU A 38 -9.91 -3.61 5.92
N VAL A 39 -9.05 -2.59 5.92
CA VAL A 39 -7.90 -2.53 6.81
C VAL A 39 -8.12 -1.57 7.99
N SER A 40 -9.40 -1.23 8.25
CA SER A 40 -9.81 -0.40 9.38
C SER A 40 -9.14 0.99 9.40
N SER A 41 -9.00 1.60 8.23
CA SER A 41 -8.45 2.95 8.10
C SER A 41 -9.56 3.95 7.86
N SER A 42 -9.63 5.00 8.68
CA SER A 42 -10.65 6.02 8.60
C SER A 42 -10.26 7.20 7.72
N ASN A 43 -8.99 7.32 7.35
CA ASN A 43 -8.50 8.35 6.44
C ASN A 43 -7.28 7.84 5.68
N VAL A 44 -6.91 8.59 4.63
CA VAL A 44 -5.85 8.15 3.72
C VAL A 44 -4.50 8.03 4.43
N TRP A 45 -4.19 8.93 5.36
CA TRP A 45 -2.88 8.90 6.03
C TRP A 45 -2.75 7.69 6.95
N GLN A 46 -3.83 7.32 7.62
CA GLN A 46 -3.86 6.09 8.42
C GLN A 46 -3.66 4.86 7.53
N TYR A 47 -4.30 4.84 6.37
CA TYR A 47 -4.13 3.77 5.40
C TYR A 47 -2.65 3.65 4.96
N LEU A 48 -2.03 4.78 4.64
CA LEU A 48 -0.63 4.78 4.21
C LEU A 48 0.32 4.35 5.32
N ARG A 49 0.05 4.73 6.57
CA ARG A 49 0.86 4.29 7.71
C ARG A 49 0.78 2.78 7.90
N LYS A 50 -0.43 2.23 7.77
CA LYS A 50 -0.61 0.78 7.90
C LYS A 50 0.07 0.03 6.77
N ALA A 51 -0.01 0.55 5.55
CA ALA A 51 0.67 -0.06 4.41
C ALA A 51 2.19 -0.08 4.61
N GLU A 52 2.75 1.04 5.08
CA GLU A 52 4.19 1.11 5.36
C GLU A 52 4.59 0.12 6.44
N ALA A 53 3.85 0.07 7.54
CA ALA A 53 4.15 -0.84 8.64
C ALA A 53 4.11 -2.29 8.18
N PHE A 54 3.12 -2.65 7.36
CA PHE A 54 3.03 -3.99 6.80
C PHE A 54 4.19 -4.28 5.86
N ASP A 55 4.50 -3.34 4.98
CA ASP A 55 5.60 -3.47 4.01
C ASP A 55 6.96 -3.65 4.68
N LYS A 56 7.17 -3.03 5.83
CA LYS A 56 8.42 -3.17 6.57
C LYS A 56 8.50 -4.47 7.37
N ASN A 57 7.45 -5.26 7.38
CA ASN A 57 7.35 -6.46 8.23
C ASN A 57 6.96 -7.68 7.40
N LEU A 58 7.58 -7.85 6.23
CA LEU A 58 7.24 -8.93 5.29
C LEU A 58 7.99 -10.23 5.51
N ARG A 59 8.82 -10.32 6.53
CA ARG A 59 9.55 -11.55 6.82
C ARG A 59 8.55 -12.69 7.06
N GLY A 60 8.74 -13.78 6.33
CA GLY A 60 7.83 -14.93 6.42
C GLY A 60 6.60 -14.84 5.52
N ALA A 61 6.43 -13.74 4.77
CA ALA A 61 5.31 -13.61 3.86
C ALA A 61 5.41 -14.61 2.71
N LYS A 62 4.27 -15.05 2.19
CA LYS A 62 4.23 -15.79 0.94
C LYS A 62 4.31 -14.79 -0.20
N VAL A 63 5.13 -15.11 -1.21
CA VAL A 63 5.36 -14.22 -2.34
C VAL A 63 4.84 -14.87 -3.60
N TYR A 64 4.00 -14.14 -4.34
CA TYR A 64 3.47 -14.56 -5.63
C TYR A 64 3.98 -13.60 -6.69
N ILE A 65 4.60 -14.13 -7.73
CA ILE A 65 5.05 -13.29 -8.86
C ILE A 65 3.88 -13.13 -9.80
N LEU A 66 3.52 -11.89 -10.07
CA LEU A 66 2.40 -11.53 -10.93
C LEU A 66 2.92 -11.04 -12.28
N GLU A 67 2.00 -10.67 -13.18
CA GLU A 67 2.36 -10.11 -14.47
C GLU A 67 3.07 -8.76 -14.29
N ASN A 68 3.78 -8.33 -15.34
CA ASN A 68 4.47 -7.03 -15.39
C ASN A 68 5.50 -6.84 -14.27
N GLU A 69 6.14 -7.94 -13.86
CA GLU A 69 7.23 -7.91 -12.87
C GLU A 69 6.78 -7.35 -11.50
N THR A 70 5.49 -7.48 -11.18
CA THR A 70 4.99 -7.12 -9.86
C THR A 70 4.97 -8.36 -8.98
N SER A 71 4.98 -8.15 -7.66
CA SER A 71 4.97 -9.23 -6.68
C SER A 71 3.92 -8.96 -5.62
N ARG A 72 3.21 -10.01 -5.22
CA ARG A 72 2.22 -9.94 -4.17
C ARG A 72 2.74 -10.66 -2.94
N TYR A 73 2.79 -9.94 -1.83
CA TYR A 73 3.23 -10.47 -0.54
C TYR A 73 2.02 -10.64 0.37
N VAL A 74 1.82 -11.86 0.87
CA VAL A 74 0.67 -12.20 1.73
C VAL A 74 1.17 -12.64 3.08
N LYS A 75 0.63 -12.05 4.15
CA LYS A 75 1.01 -12.38 5.51
C LYS A 75 -0.13 -12.01 6.46
N LYS A 76 -0.50 -12.94 7.34
CA LYS A 76 -1.50 -12.72 8.40
C LYS A 76 -2.83 -12.15 7.91
N GLY A 77 -3.25 -12.54 6.71
CA GLY A 77 -4.53 -12.11 6.17
C GLY A 77 -4.50 -10.78 5.44
N TYR A 78 -3.32 -10.17 5.29
CA TYR A 78 -3.14 -8.92 4.54
C TYR A 78 -2.24 -9.17 3.34
N TYR A 79 -2.31 -8.27 2.36
CA TYR A 79 -1.41 -8.33 1.22
C TYR A 79 -0.89 -6.94 0.86
N VAL A 80 0.27 -6.93 0.24
CA VAL A 80 0.79 -5.74 -0.44
C VAL A 80 1.30 -6.19 -1.82
N ILE A 81 1.02 -5.39 -2.84
CA ILE A 81 1.56 -5.61 -4.18
C ILE A 81 2.62 -4.55 -4.42
N LYS A 82 3.79 -4.99 -4.90
CA LYS A 82 4.93 -4.10 -5.13
C LYS A 82 5.38 -4.22 -6.57
N ASP A 83 5.88 -3.11 -7.11
CA ASP A 83 6.45 -3.11 -8.45
C ASP A 83 7.93 -3.54 -8.41
N GLN A 84 8.56 -3.58 -9.56
CA GLN A 84 9.96 -3.99 -9.69
C GLN A 84 10.91 -3.10 -8.89
N ALA A 85 10.57 -1.83 -8.73
CA ALA A 85 11.38 -0.89 -7.96
C ALA A 85 11.15 -1.01 -6.44
N GLY A 86 10.25 -1.89 -6.00
CA GLY A 86 9.92 -2.06 -4.60
C GLY A 86 8.90 -1.07 -4.07
N LYS A 87 8.22 -0.34 -4.95
CA LYS A 87 7.18 0.62 -4.56
C LYS A 87 5.84 -0.08 -4.43
N ILE A 88 5.00 0.40 -3.51
CA ILE A 88 3.69 -0.20 -3.25
C ILE A 88 2.70 0.20 -4.34
N LEU A 89 2.01 -0.79 -4.89
CA LEU A 89 0.93 -0.58 -5.86
C LEU A 89 -0.45 -0.74 -5.22
N SER A 90 -0.57 -1.60 -4.21
CA SER A 90 -1.84 -1.85 -3.54
C SER A 90 -1.60 -2.47 -2.17
N PHE A 91 -2.52 -2.23 -1.25
CA PHE A 91 -2.50 -2.81 0.10
C PHE A 91 -3.93 -3.08 0.52
N GLY A 92 -4.19 -4.26 1.07
CA GLY A 92 -5.54 -4.63 1.48
C GLY A 92 -5.56 -5.93 2.25
N VAL A 93 -6.77 -6.47 2.42
CA VAL A 93 -7.00 -7.76 3.08
C VAL A 93 -7.00 -8.85 2.04
N GLU A 94 -6.28 -9.95 2.32
CA GLU A 94 -6.26 -11.10 1.44
C GLU A 94 -7.62 -11.82 1.51
N ARG A 95 -8.22 -12.03 0.37
CA ARG A 95 -9.47 -12.77 0.24
C ARG A 95 -9.19 -14.08 -0.50
N LYS A 96 -9.69 -15.15 0.05
CA LYS A 96 -9.58 -16.44 -0.60
C LYS A 96 -10.73 -16.66 -1.55
#